data_01206475622ada4133c35f23849957d8
#
_entry.id   01206475622ada4133c35f23849957d8
#
_cell.length_a   1.000
_cell.length_b   1.000
_cell.length_c   1.000
_cell.angle_alpha   90.00
_cell.angle_beta   90.00
_cell.angle_gamma   90.00
#
_symmetry.space_group_name_H-M   'P 1'
#
loop_
_entity.id
_entity.type
_entity.pdbx_description
1 polymer ?
#
loop_
_entity_poly.entity_id
_entity_poly.type
_entity_poly.pdbx_seq_one_letter_code
_entity_poly.pdbx_strand_id
1 'polypeptide(L)'
;PAADKFESKTNCFLSLLSAAKDLQLRKLLVLALVNSSPVALSSTLFLFFVESRLNAPDWAGIFLILFFLAAAIATPFWTKLADVHGVFNILRVSMALSILSFFGASFLSAGDILIFSLICLLSGATVGADLALLPVLFARQIESSKIEPDLGFSLWNFVSKATLAFAAIGALPLLGLVGFNSSGPNSQNALLALTFGYAILPCMLKCVSIVLLFKFIRGEGFISHA
;
A
#
# COMPACT_ATOMS: atom_id res chain seq x y z
N PRO A 1 16.54 8.62 -38.51
CA PRO A 1 15.33 8.46 -37.62
C PRO A 1 15.30 7.15 -36.85
N ALA A 2 15.83 6.02 -37.38
CA ALA A 2 15.84 4.73 -36.70
C ALA A 2 17.01 4.59 -35.71
N ALA A 3 18.17 5.16 -36.00
CA ALA A 3 19.35 5.13 -35.12
C ALA A 3 19.12 5.92 -33.83
N ASP A 4 18.51 7.11 -33.91
CA ASP A 4 18.14 7.92 -32.70
C ASP A 4 17.21 7.20 -31.73
N LYS A 5 16.27 6.41 -32.25
CA LYS A 5 15.37 5.60 -31.39
C LYS A 5 16.09 4.44 -30.72
N PHE A 6 17.15 3.92 -31.29
CA PHE A 6 17.92 2.81 -30.74
C PHE A 6 18.89 3.32 -29.65
N GLU A 7 19.56 4.43 -29.87
CA GLU A 7 20.40 5.11 -28.86
C GLU A 7 19.58 5.58 -27.66
N SER A 8 18.37 6.13 -27.87
CA SER A 8 17.47 6.53 -26.82
C SER A 8 17.02 5.32 -25.95
N LYS A 9 16.76 4.16 -26.54
CA LYS A 9 16.39 2.95 -25.80
C LYS A 9 17.57 2.36 -25.01
N THR A 10 18.77 2.38 -25.57
CA THR A 10 19.97 1.86 -24.91
C THR A 10 20.36 2.76 -23.74
N ASN A 11 20.25 4.08 -23.89
CA ASN A 11 20.47 5.05 -22.83
C ASN A 11 19.42 4.90 -21.71
N CYS A 12 18.15 4.69 -22.04
CA CYS A 12 17.08 4.44 -21.08
C CYS A 12 17.32 3.15 -20.27
N PHE A 13 17.77 2.07 -20.89
CA PHE A 13 18.09 0.81 -20.21
C PHE A 13 19.32 0.93 -19.30
N LEU A 14 20.37 1.63 -19.75
CA LEU A 14 21.55 1.92 -18.94
C LEU A 14 21.22 2.82 -17.76
N SER A 15 20.34 3.79 -17.94
CA SER A 15 19.84 4.67 -16.88
C SER A 15 18.98 3.90 -15.87
N LEU A 16 18.16 2.95 -16.31
CA LEU A 16 17.41 2.03 -15.43
C LEU A 16 18.34 1.17 -14.59
N LEU A 17 19.41 0.63 -15.19
CA LEU A 17 20.42 -0.15 -14.49
C LEU A 17 21.22 0.69 -13.48
N SER A 18 21.53 1.94 -13.83
CA SER A 18 22.22 2.87 -12.92
C SER A 18 21.33 3.28 -11.75
N ALA A 19 20.06 3.56 -12.01
CA ALA A 19 19.04 3.86 -10.99
C ALA A 19 18.83 2.66 -10.05
N ALA A 20 18.80 1.43 -10.58
CA ALA A 20 18.69 0.22 -9.77
C ALA A 20 19.94 -0.07 -8.92
N LYS A 21 21.09 0.53 -9.23
CA LYS A 21 22.33 0.46 -8.44
C LYS A 21 22.38 1.49 -7.31
N ASP A 22 21.58 2.55 -7.38
CA ASP A 22 21.47 3.52 -6.31
C ASP A 22 20.85 2.86 -5.07
N LEU A 23 21.64 2.76 -4.00
CA LEU A 23 21.23 2.07 -2.78
C LEU A 23 20.05 2.78 -2.09
N GLN A 24 20.01 4.10 -2.18
CA GLN A 24 19.00 4.93 -1.54
C GLN A 24 17.66 4.78 -2.26
N LEU A 25 17.67 4.91 -3.60
CA LEU A 25 16.50 4.70 -4.43
C LEU A 25 15.94 3.29 -4.24
N ARG A 26 16.82 2.27 -4.21
CA ARG A 26 16.41 0.89 -4.00
C ARG A 26 15.73 0.69 -2.64
N LYS A 27 16.24 1.29 -1.57
CA LYS A 27 15.61 1.24 -0.25
C LYS A 27 14.22 1.85 -0.25
N LEU A 28 14.04 3.00 -0.92
CA LEU A 28 12.73 3.64 -1.06
C LEU A 28 11.77 2.83 -1.91
N LEU A 29 12.22 2.24 -3.01
CA LEU A 29 11.39 1.36 -3.83
C LEU A 29 10.95 0.11 -3.05
N VAL A 30 11.84 -0.47 -2.24
CA VAL A 30 11.48 -1.58 -1.34
C VAL A 30 10.47 -1.13 -0.29
N LEU A 31 10.66 0.05 0.32
CA LEU A 31 9.69 0.63 1.24
C LEU A 31 8.33 0.83 0.55
N ALA A 32 8.31 1.39 -0.65
CA ALA A 32 7.11 1.59 -1.43
C ALA A 32 6.39 0.27 -1.74
N LEU A 33 7.14 -0.76 -2.17
CA LEU A 33 6.61 -2.09 -2.44
C LEU A 33 5.96 -2.71 -1.21
N VAL A 34 6.69 -2.74 -0.09
CA VAL A 34 6.19 -3.33 1.16
C VAL A 34 5.02 -2.54 1.72
N ASN A 35 5.05 -1.20 1.62
CA ASN A 35 3.96 -0.35 2.10
C ASN A 35 2.70 -0.39 1.22
N SER A 36 2.83 -0.65 -0.08
CA SER A 36 1.70 -0.81 -1.00
C SER A 36 1.05 -2.20 -0.92
N SER A 37 1.81 -3.21 -0.48
CA SER A 37 1.33 -4.60 -0.41
C SER A 37 0.09 -4.80 0.46
N PRO A 38 -0.07 -4.16 1.65
CA PRO A 38 -1.28 -4.23 2.44
C PRO A 38 -2.53 -3.82 1.65
N VAL A 39 -2.46 -2.67 0.98
CA VAL A 39 -3.58 -2.14 0.19
C VAL A 39 -3.88 -3.05 -0.99
N ALA A 40 -2.85 -3.56 -1.67
CA ALA A 40 -2.99 -4.47 -2.80
C ALA A 40 -3.70 -5.79 -2.39
N LEU A 41 -3.28 -6.39 -1.27
CA LEU A 41 -3.91 -7.60 -0.73
C LEU A 41 -5.36 -7.35 -0.31
N SER A 42 -5.59 -6.29 0.47
CA SER A 42 -6.95 -5.94 0.92
C SER A 42 -7.87 -5.66 -0.26
N SER A 43 -7.41 -4.94 -1.29
CA SER A 43 -8.20 -4.66 -2.50
C SER A 43 -8.56 -5.95 -3.25
N THR A 44 -7.62 -6.88 -3.36
CA THR A 44 -7.85 -8.17 -4.04
C THR A 44 -8.86 -9.04 -3.28
N LEU A 45 -8.81 -9.03 -1.95
CA LEU A 45 -9.63 -9.88 -1.10
C LEU A 45 -10.93 -9.21 -0.62
N PHE A 46 -11.10 -7.91 -0.92
CA PHE A 46 -12.19 -7.09 -0.40
C PHE A 46 -13.58 -7.68 -0.67
N LEU A 47 -13.89 -7.98 -1.92
CA LEU A 47 -15.21 -8.51 -2.30
C LEU A 47 -15.49 -9.83 -1.60
N PHE A 48 -14.52 -10.74 -1.58
CA PHE A 48 -14.66 -12.03 -0.91
C PHE A 48 -14.88 -11.86 0.60
N PHE A 49 -14.21 -10.89 1.23
CA PHE A 49 -14.41 -10.60 2.64
C PHE A 49 -15.82 -10.07 2.91
N VAL A 50 -16.30 -9.13 2.10
CA VAL A 50 -17.66 -8.55 2.24
C VAL A 50 -18.73 -9.60 1.98
N GLU A 51 -18.58 -10.42 0.94
CA GLU A 51 -19.56 -11.43 0.57
C GLU A 51 -19.56 -12.63 1.53
N SER A 52 -18.39 -13.21 1.79
CA SER A 52 -18.31 -14.50 2.51
C SER A 52 -18.14 -14.34 4.02
N ARG A 53 -17.46 -13.27 4.50
CA ARG A 53 -17.25 -13.07 5.95
C ARG A 53 -18.30 -12.19 6.58
N LEU A 54 -18.64 -11.06 5.93
CA LEU A 54 -19.65 -10.12 6.45
C LEU A 54 -21.08 -10.49 6.02
N ASN A 55 -21.22 -11.34 4.99
CA ASN A 55 -22.51 -11.70 4.41
C ASN A 55 -23.35 -10.47 3.99
N ALA A 56 -22.69 -9.46 3.40
CA ALA A 56 -23.27 -8.16 3.08
C ALA A 56 -22.90 -7.71 1.64
N PRO A 57 -23.19 -8.51 0.59
CA PRO A 57 -22.78 -8.20 -0.80
C PRO A 57 -23.33 -6.86 -1.29
N ASP A 58 -24.55 -6.49 -0.92
CA ASP A 58 -25.21 -5.25 -1.35
C ASP A 58 -24.49 -3.98 -0.82
N TRP A 59 -23.67 -4.12 0.23
CA TRP A 59 -22.94 -3.02 0.84
C TRP A 59 -21.55 -2.79 0.24
N ALA A 60 -21.07 -3.68 -0.63
CA ALA A 60 -19.72 -3.61 -1.18
C ALA A 60 -19.41 -2.27 -1.85
N GLY A 61 -20.32 -1.76 -2.67
CA GLY A 61 -20.20 -0.47 -3.34
C GLY A 61 -20.12 0.71 -2.34
N ILE A 62 -20.96 0.67 -1.30
CA ILE A 62 -21.01 1.70 -0.26
C ILE A 62 -19.69 1.73 0.52
N PHE A 63 -19.15 0.58 0.91
CA PHE A 63 -17.86 0.48 1.59
C PHE A 63 -16.70 1.04 0.76
N LEU A 64 -16.67 0.78 -0.55
CA LEU A 64 -15.68 1.35 -1.46
C LEU A 64 -15.80 2.88 -1.55
N ILE A 65 -17.03 3.40 -1.65
CA ILE A 65 -17.28 4.85 -1.67
C ILE A 65 -16.76 5.47 -0.36
N LEU A 66 -17.10 4.91 0.79
CA LEU A 66 -16.65 5.39 2.09
C LEU A 66 -15.13 5.40 2.19
N PHE A 67 -14.48 4.32 1.74
CA PHE A 67 -13.03 4.20 1.74
C PHE A 67 -12.35 5.26 0.86
N PHE A 68 -12.76 5.39 -0.40
CA PHE A 68 -12.14 6.36 -1.32
C PHE A 68 -12.46 7.81 -0.96
N LEU A 69 -13.67 8.08 -0.49
CA LEU A 69 -14.07 9.41 -0.04
C LEU A 69 -13.26 9.83 1.20
N ALA A 70 -13.09 8.92 2.15
CA ALA A 70 -12.24 9.16 3.32
C ALA A 70 -10.77 9.41 2.93
N ALA A 71 -10.24 8.65 1.96
CA ALA A 71 -8.89 8.88 1.45
C ALA A 71 -8.76 10.27 0.82
N ALA A 72 -9.70 10.67 -0.02
CA ALA A 72 -9.69 11.98 -0.69
C ALA A 72 -9.79 13.14 0.31
N ILE A 73 -10.70 13.06 1.28
CA ILE A 73 -10.91 14.10 2.30
C ILE A 73 -9.71 14.18 3.26
N ALA A 74 -9.14 13.06 3.66
CA ALA A 74 -8.05 13.02 4.61
C ALA A 74 -6.70 13.45 4.01
N THR A 75 -6.50 13.32 2.71
CA THR A 75 -5.25 13.68 2.02
C THR A 75 -4.77 15.11 2.32
N PRO A 76 -5.57 16.18 2.14
CA PRO A 76 -5.14 17.55 2.44
C PRO A 76 -4.91 17.79 3.94
N PHE A 77 -5.56 17.03 4.81
CA PHE A 77 -5.31 17.09 6.24
C PHE A 77 -3.92 16.50 6.58
N TRP A 78 -3.58 15.35 6.02
CA TRP A 78 -2.28 14.72 6.23
C TRP A 78 -1.11 15.55 5.69
N THR A 79 -1.27 16.20 4.55
CA THR A 79 -0.23 17.09 3.99
C THR A 79 0.03 18.27 4.89
N LYS A 80 -1.02 18.98 5.33
CA LYS A 80 -0.89 20.10 6.28
C LYS A 80 -0.23 19.67 7.60
N LEU A 81 -0.59 18.50 8.10
CA LEU A 81 0.00 17.97 9.32
C LEU A 81 1.48 17.59 9.14
N ALA A 82 1.83 17.10 7.96
CA ALA A 82 3.21 16.79 7.60
C ALA A 82 4.09 18.04 7.42
N ASP A 83 3.52 19.16 6.98
CA ASP A 83 4.24 20.45 6.91
C ASP A 83 4.65 20.96 8.30
N VAL A 84 3.87 20.67 9.33
CA VAL A 84 4.13 21.11 10.71
C VAL A 84 5.00 20.11 11.48
N HIS A 85 4.73 18.82 11.35
CA HIS A 85 5.34 17.77 12.20
C HIS A 85 6.38 16.91 11.46
N GLY A 86 6.59 17.17 10.16
CA GLY A 86 7.48 16.40 9.30
C GLY A 86 6.84 15.16 8.70
N VAL A 87 7.17 14.89 7.44
CA VAL A 87 6.59 13.80 6.64
C VAL A 87 6.78 12.43 7.28
N PHE A 88 7.96 12.16 7.85
CA PHE A 88 8.28 10.88 8.48
C PHE A 88 7.43 10.59 9.72
N ASN A 89 7.20 11.59 10.56
CA ASN A 89 6.39 11.44 11.77
C ASN A 89 4.94 11.13 11.42
N ILE A 90 4.40 11.86 10.46
CA ILE A 90 3.01 11.69 10.04
C ILE A 90 2.81 10.35 9.33
N LEU A 91 3.73 9.92 8.49
CA LEU A 91 3.69 8.56 7.91
C LEU A 91 3.67 7.47 8.97
N ARG A 92 4.49 7.57 10.02
CA ARG A 92 4.47 6.61 11.13
C ARG A 92 3.12 6.56 11.84
N VAL A 93 2.56 7.74 12.12
CA VAL A 93 1.23 7.84 12.77
C VAL A 93 0.16 7.21 11.86
N SER A 94 0.14 7.53 10.58
CA SER A 94 -0.83 6.96 9.64
C SER A 94 -0.70 5.45 9.49
N MET A 95 0.55 4.95 9.42
CA MET A 95 0.82 3.50 9.35
C MET A 95 0.36 2.78 10.62
N ALA A 96 0.57 3.35 11.81
CA ALA A 96 0.09 2.78 13.07
C ALA A 96 -1.45 2.77 13.12
N LEU A 97 -2.08 3.84 12.66
CA LEU A 97 -3.55 3.93 12.56
C LEU A 97 -4.11 2.90 11.57
N SER A 98 -3.41 2.69 10.46
CA SER A 98 -3.74 1.65 9.48
C SER A 98 -3.72 0.25 10.08
N ILE A 99 -2.70 -0.07 10.89
CA ILE A 99 -2.61 -1.36 11.61
C ILE A 99 -3.82 -1.54 12.54
N LEU A 100 -4.16 -0.52 13.33
CA LEU A 100 -5.32 -0.58 14.23
C LEU A 100 -6.61 -0.82 13.47
N SER A 101 -6.81 -0.14 12.33
CA SER A 101 -8.00 -0.29 11.49
C SER A 101 -8.11 -1.69 10.91
N PHE A 102 -7.04 -2.23 10.29
CA PHE A 102 -7.07 -3.57 9.71
C PHE A 102 -7.15 -4.67 10.77
N PHE A 103 -6.51 -4.48 11.92
CA PHE A 103 -6.61 -5.42 13.03
C PHE A 103 -8.05 -5.53 13.55
N GLY A 104 -8.78 -4.41 13.59
CA GLY A 104 -10.21 -4.41 13.90
C GLY A 104 -11.05 -5.29 12.98
N ALA A 105 -10.69 -5.39 11.71
CA ALA A 105 -11.42 -6.24 10.77
C ALA A 105 -11.31 -7.74 11.07
N SER A 106 -10.30 -8.17 11.82
CA SER A 106 -10.14 -9.58 12.21
C SER A 106 -11.22 -10.09 13.17
N PHE A 107 -11.87 -9.19 13.90
CA PHE A 107 -12.91 -9.53 14.90
C PHE A 107 -14.33 -9.50 14.32
N LEU A 108 -14.49 -9.11 13.06
CA LEU A 108 -15.81 -8.97 12.45
C LEU A 108 -16.48 -10.32 12.18
N SER A 109 -17.78 -10.29 12.30
CA SER A 109 -18.69 -11.38 12.00
C SER A 109 -19.73 -10.99 10.95
N ALA A 110 -20.56 -11.92 10.53
CA ALA A 110 -21.66 -11.64 9.60
C ALA A 110 -22.61 -10.58 10.18
N GLY A 111 -22.92 -9.55 9.39
CA GLY A 111 -23.83 -8.46 9.76
C GLY A 111 -23.17 -7.26 10.45
N ASP A 112 -21.86 -7.26 10.70
CA ASP A 112 -21.12 -6.13 11.33
C ASP A 112 -20.88 -4.95 10.37
N ILE A 113 -21.96 -4.51 9.70
CA ILE A 113 -21.90 -3.47 8.64
C ILE A 113 -21.38 -2.13 9.18
N LEU A 114 -21.88 -1.70 10.34
CA LEU A 114 -21.52 -0.40 10.92
C LEU A 114 -20.05 -0.35 11.31
N ILE A 115 -19.55 -1.41 11.95
CA ILE A 115 -18.15 -1.50 12.40
C ILE A 115 -17.23 -1.55 11.17
N PHE A 116 -17.61 -2.31 10.13
CA PHE A 116 -16.83 -2.36 8.90
C PHE A 116 -16.84 -1.02 8.14
N SER A 117 -17.96 -0.28 8.15
CA SER A 117 -18.01 1.09 7.60
C SER A 117 -17.00 2.02 8.28
N LEU A 118 -16.89 1.95 9.61
CA LEU A 118 -15.89 2.69 10.38
C LEU A 118 -14.46 2.29 10.01
N ILE A 119 -14.22 0.99 9.84
CA ILE A 119 -12.91 0.48 9.39
C ILE A 119 -12.59 0.99 7.99
N CYS A 120 -13.54 1.02 7.06
CA CYS A 120 -13.35 1.57 5.72
C CYS A 120 -12.99 3.06 5.77
N LEU A 121 -13.67 3.85 6.61
CA LEU A 121 -13.35 5.27 6.79
C LEU A 121 -11.93 5.48 7.35
N LEU A 122 -11.58 4.76 8.42
CA LEU A 122 -10.27 4.89 9.06
C LEU A 122 -9.14 4.39 8.14
N SER A 123 -9.29 3.21 7.53
CA SER A 123 -8.30 2.67 6.61
C SER A 123 -8.15 3.52 5.35
N GLY A 124 -9.26 4.02 4.79
CA GLY A 124 -9.24 4.96 3.67
C GLY A 124 -8.48 6.24 4.01
N ALA A 125 -8.77 6.85 5.16
CA ALA A 125 -8.06 8.03 5.62
C ALA A 125 -6.53 7.80 5.71
N THR A 126 -6.09 6.64 6.22
CA THR A 126 -4.65 6.32 6.31
C THR A 126 -4.01 6.08 4.95
N VAL A 127 -4.74 5.48 4.01
CA VAL A 127 -4.26 5.33 2.62
C VAL A 127 -4.08 6.70 1.97
N GLY A 128 -4.93 7.68 2.27
CA GLY A 128 -4.74 9.07 1.83
C GLY A 128 -3.38 9.66 2.24
N ALA A 129 -2.90 9.36 3.45
CA ALA A 129 -1.56 9.74 3.88
C ALA A 129 -0.45 9.07 3.05
N ASP A 130 -0.55 7.76 2.83
CA ASP A 130 0.42 7.01 2.03
C ASP A 130 0.52 7.54 0.60
N LEU A 131 -0.62 7.81 -0.03
CA LEU A 131 -0.70 8.31 -1.41
C LEU A 131 -0.14 9.73 -1.55
N ALA A 132 -0.25 10.56 -0.52
CA ALA A 132 0.26 11.92 -0.55
C ALA A 132 1.74 12.00 -0.15
N LEU A 133 2.13 11.34 0.94
CA LEU A 133 3.41 11.60 1.60
C LEU A 133 4.57 10.73 1.08
N LEU A 134 4.30 9.49 0.67
CA LEU A 134 5.35 8.62 0.11
C LEU A 134 5.95 9.17 -1.20
N PRO A 135 5.15 9.65 -2.17
CA PRO A 135 5.69 10.29 -3.36
C PRO A 135 6.52 11.53 -3.07
N VAL A 136 6.19 12.29 -2.01
CA VAL A 136 6.99 13.45 -1.58
C VAL A 136 8.37 13.02 -1.10
N LEU A 137 8.47 11.97 -0.28
CA LEU A 137 9.76 11.42 0.12
C LEU A 137 10.57 10.92 -1.08
N PHE A 138 9.88 10.28 -2.01
CA PHE A 138 10.51 9.76 -3.22
C PHE A 138 11.03 10.88 -4.13
N ALA A 139 10.25 11.96 -4.32
CA ALA A 139 10.66 13.14 -5.08
C ALA A 139 11.90 13.79 -4.48
N ARG A 140 11.92 14.03 -3.15
CA ARG A 140 13.09 14.58 -2.44
C ARG A 140 14.34 13.73 -2.64
N GLN A 141 14.20 12.40 -2.64
CA GLN A 141 15.31 11.50 -2.87
C GLN A 141 15.83 11.56 -4.31
N ILE A 142 14.94 11.67 -5.29
CA ILE A 142 15.34 11.84 -6.70
C ILE A 142 16.09 13.16 -6.87
N GLU A 143 15.61 14.25 -6.31
CA GLU A 143 16.26 15.57 -6.36
C GLU A 143 17.68 15.55 -5.79
N SER A 144 17.92 14.75 -4.74
CA SER A 144 19.25 14.57 -4.14
C SER A 144 20.15 13.60 -4.92
N SER A 145 19.61 12.85 -5.84
CA SER A 145 20.29 11.86 -6.66
C SER A 145 20.62 12.44 -8.06
N LYS A 146 21.49 11.74 -8.81
CA LYS A 146 21.78 12.07 -10.22
C LYS A 146 20.82 11.39 -11.20
N ILE A 147 19.63 10.97 -10.72
CA ILE A 147 18.65 10.20 -11.49
C ILE A 147 17.65 11.18 -12.10
N GLU A 148 17.32 10.99 -13.36
CA GLU A 148 16.27 11.76 -14.02
C GLU A 148 14.90 11.51 -13.34
N PRO A 149 14.13 12.56 -13.01
CA PRO A 149 12.85 12.43 -12.32
C PRO A 149 11.86 11.48 -13.02
N ASP A 150 11.77 11.58 -14.36
CA ASP A 150 10.87 10.74 -15.16
C ASP A 150 11.18 9.24 -15.02
N LEU A 151 12.47 8.90 -14.97
CA LEU A 151 12.92 7.54 -14.77
C LEU A 151 12.59 7.04 -13.36
N GLY A 152 12.84 7.87 -12.37
CA GLY A 152 12.53 7.54 -10.97
C GLY A 152 11.03 7.26 -10.78
N PHE A 153 10.16 8.15 -11.25
CA PHE A 153 8.70 7.96 -11.15
C PHE A 153 8.19 6.82 -12.02
N SER A 154 8.84 6.50 -13.13
CA SER A 154 8.52 5.30 -13.93
C SER A 154 8.79 4.02 -13.14
N LEU A 155 9.91 3.94 -12.41
CA LEU A 155 10.23 2.83 -11.51
C LEU A 155 9.23 2.73 -10.35
N TRP A 156 8.86 3.85 -9.75
CA TRP A 156 7.83 3.92 -8.72
C TRP A 156 6.49 3.34 -9.20
N ASN A 157 6.02 3.79 -10.37
CA ASN A 157 4.79 3.31 -10.97
C ASN A 157 4.86 1.82 -11.31
N PHE A 158 6.00 1.36 -11.81
CA PHE A 158 6.22 -0.06 -12.07
C PHE A 158 6.11 -0.90 -10.79
N VAL A 159 6.80 -0.49 -9.72
CA VAL A 159 6.75 -1.18 -8.42
C VAL A 159 5.33 -1.22 -7.88
N SER A 160 4.60 -0.10 -7.92
CA SER A 160 3.23 -0.03 -7.43
C SER A 160 2.28 -0.97 -8.19
N LYS A 161 2.40 -1.02 -9.54
CA LYS A 161 1.59 -1.92 -10.37
C LYS A 161 2.00 -3.38 -10.21
N ALA A 162 3.31 -3.67 -10.08
CA ALA A 162 3.82 -5.01 -9.81
C ALA A 162 3.29 -5.54 -8.47
N THR A 163 3.21 -4.69 -7.45
CA THR A 163 2.65 -5.07 -6.13
C THR A 163 1.19 -5.52 -6.25
N LEU A 164 0.36 -4.81 -7.01
CA LEU A 164 -1.03 -5.20 -7.27
C LEU A 164 -1.11 -6.54 -8.02
N ALA A 165 -0.27 -6.73 -9.04
CA ALA A 165 -0.22 -7.98 -9.79
C ALA A 165 0.20 -9.17 -8.92
N PHE A 166 1.24 -9.01 -8.09
CA PHE A 166 1.69 -10.06 -7.17
C PHE A 166 0.64 -10.39 -6.10
N ALA A 167 -0.07 -9.38 -5.58
CA ALA A 167 -1.16 -9.60 -4.65
C ALA A 167 -2.28 -10.43 -5.29
N ALA A 168 -2.69 -10.09 -6.51
CA ALA A 168 -3.74 -10.81 -7.23
C ALA A 168 -3.33 -12.25 -7.58
N ILE A 169 -2.11 -12.44 -8.07
CA ILE A 169 -1.59 -13.77 -8.45
C ILE A 169 -1.36 -14.66 -7.21
N GLY A 170 -0.98 -14.08 -6.08
CA GLY A 170 -0.66 -14.84 -4.88
C GLY A 170 -1.87 -15.10 -3.99
N ALA A 171 -2.70 -14.10 -3.72
CA ALA A 171 -3.74 -14.18 -2.71
C ALA A 171 -4.85 -15.18 -3.05
N LEU A 172 -5.35 -15.18 -4.29
CA LEU A 172 -6.46 -16.05 -4.70
C LEU A 172 -6.08 -17.54 -4.76
N PRO A 173 -4.96 -17.95 -5.39
CA PRO A 173 -4.55 -19.35 -5.35
C PRO A 173 -4.26 -19.86 -3.93
N LEU A 174 -3.65 -19.03 -3.06
CA LEU A 174 -3.40 -19.41 -1.68
C LEU A 174 -4.70 -19.67 -0.90
N LEU A 175 -5.74 -18.86 -1.12
CA LEU A 175 -7.06 -19.13 -0.56
C LEU A 175 -7.68 -20.41 -1.14
N GLY A 176 -7.51 -20.67 -2.44
CA GLY A 176 -7.97 -21.90 -3.09
C GLY A 176 -7.35 -23.16 -2.50
N LEU A 177 -6.06 -23.12 -2.11
CA LEU A 177 -5.38 -24.26 -1.45
C LEU A 177 -6.00 -24.61 -0.09
N VAL A 178 -6.62 -23.65 0.59
CA VAL A 178 -7.31 -23.85 1.87
C VAL A 178 -8.79 -24.24 1.66
N GLY A 179 -9.20 -24.42 0.41
CA GLY A 179 -10.56 -24.82 0.05
C GLY A 179 -11.57 -23.67 0.06
N PHE A 180 -11.10 -22.42 -0.12
CA PHE A 180 -11.99 -21.28 -0.28
C PHE A 180 -12.71 -21.36 -1.63
N ASN A 181 -14.05 -21.23 -1.59
CA ASN A 181 -14.90 -21.21 -2.77
C ASN A 181 -15.49 -19.80 -2.94
N SER A 182 -15.21 -19.15 -4.08
CA SER A 182 -15.68 -17.82 -4.40
C SER A 182 -17.20 -17.74 -4.70
N SER A 183 -17.85 -18.88 -5.01
CA SER A 183 -19.23 -18.90 -5.46
C SER A 183 -20.15 -19.79 -4.62
N GLY A 184 -19.69 -20.24 -3.44
CA GLY A 184 -20.44 -21.17 -2.61
C GLY A 184 -20.15 -21.03 -1.12
N PRO A 185 -20.78 -21.90 -0.30
CA PRO A 185 -20.55 -21.90 1.12
C PRO A 185 -19.11 -22.26 1.45
N ASN A 186 -18.52 -21.53 2.40
CA ASN A 186 -17.14 -21.73 2.82
C ASN A 186 -17.06 -22.40 4.19
N SER A 187 -16.08 -23.29 4.36
CA SER A 187 -15.76 -23.86 5.65
C SER A 187 -15.24 -22.77 6.62
N GLN A 188 -15.32 -23.02 7.90
CA GLN A 188 -14.79 -22.09 8.90
C GLN A 188 -13.28 -21.85 8.73
N ASN A 189 -12.52 -22.86 8.33
CA ASN A 189 -11.08 -22.72 8.06
C ASN A 189 -10.81 -21.82 6.86
N ALA A 190 -11.62 -21.91 5.80
CA ALA A 190 -11.51 -21.04 4.63
C ALA A 190 -11.83 -19.58 4.99
N LEU A 191 -12.86 -19.34 5.81
CA LEU A 191 -13.18 -17.99 6.31
C LEU A 191 -12.10 -17.43 7.24
N LEU A 192 -11.46 -18.25 8.07
CA LEU A 192 -10.32 -17.84 8.89
C LEU A 192 -9.11 -17.47 8.02
N ALA A 193 -8.82 -18.26 6.99
CA ALA A 193 -7.74 -17.94 6.03
C ALA A 193 -8.01 -16.63 5.27
N LEU A 194 -9.26 -16.40 4.85
CA LEU A 194 -9.67 -15.15 4.24
C LEU A 194 -9.48 -13.96 5.22
N THR A 195 -9.90 -14.12 6.46
CA THR A 195 -9.72 -13.09 7.50
C THR A 195 -8.24 -12.84 7.78
N PHE A 196 -7.42 -13.87 7.83
CA PHE A 196 -5.98 -13.72 7.97
C PHE A 196 -5.37 -12.93 6.80
N GLY A 197 -5.70 -13.29 5.55
CA GLY A 197 -5.20 -12.62 4.34
C GLY A 197 -5.67 -11.17 4.22
N TYR A 198 -6.92 -10.89 4.62
CA TYR A 198 -7.52 -9.55 4.51
C TYR A 198 -7.11 -8.60 5.65
N ALA A 199 -6.99 -9.08 6.89
CA ALA A 199 -6.80 -8.26 8.07
C ALA A 199 -5.40 -8.43 8.70
N ILE A 200 -4.96 -9.66 8.99
CA ILE A 200 -3.73 -9.91 9.75
C ILE A 200 -2.48 -9.71 8.89
N LEU A 201 -2.45 -10.29 7.69
CA LEU A 201 -1.30 -10.19 6.79
C LEU A 201 -0.99 -8.73 6.39
N PRO A 202 -1.98 -7.86 6.06
CA PRO A 202 -1.75 -6.44 5.88
C PRO A 202 -1.14 -5.73 7.10
N CYS A 203 -1.57 -6.09 8.32
CA CYS A 203 -0.98 -5.54 9.55
C CYS A 203 0.50 -5.92 9.68
N MET A 204 0.85 -7.19 9.43
CA MET A 204 2.24 -7.65 9.48
C MET A 204 3.13 -6.90 8.48
N LEU A 205 2.66 -6.75 7.23
CA LEU A 205 3.37 -6.01 6.19
C LEU A 205 3.52 -4.52 6.55
N LYS A 206 2.51 -3.92 7.16
CA LYS A 206 2.57 -2.53 7.62
C LYS A 206 3.55 -2.36 8.77
N CYS A 207 3.66 -3.33 9.69
CA CYS A 207 4.71 -3.35 10.71
C CYS A 207 6.11 -3.40 10.09
N VAL A 208 6.31 -4.23 9.06
CA VAL A 208 7.58 -4.28 8.32
C VAL A 208 7.86 -2.93 7.66
N SER A 209 6.86 -2.29 7.07
CA SER A 209 6.99 -0.95 6.46
C SER A 209 7.45 0.10 7.47
N ILE A 210 6.91 0.09 8.69
CA ILE A 210 7.33 0.99 9.78
C ILE A 210 8.81 0.74 10.14
N VAL A 211 9.21 -0.52 10.28
CA VAL A 211 10.62 -0.87 10.59
C VAL A 211 11.56 -0.41 9.47
N LEU A 212 11.17 -0.60 8.21
CA LEU A 212 11.95 -0.12 7.06
C LEU A 212 12.06 1.41 7.05
N LEU A 213 10.96 2.11 7.33
CA LEU A 213 10.95 3.57 7.44
C LEU A 213 11.90 4.06 8.55
N PHE A 214 11.92 3.40 9.72
CA PHE A 214 12.87 3.72 10.79
C PHE A 214 14.32 3.50 10.39
N LYS A 215 14.62 2.39 9.70
CA LYS A 215 15.97 2.10 9.21
C LYS A 215 16.42 3.12 8.16
N PHE A 216 15.49 3.58 7.33
CA PHE A 216 15.75 4.60 6.33
C PHE A 216 16.16 5.93 7.00
N ILE A 217 15.42 6.37 8.02
CA ILE A 217 15.72 7.62 8.76
C ILE A 217 17.08 7.54 9.47
N ARG A 218 17.42 6.40 10.10
CA ARG A 218 18.67 6.22 10.84
C ARG A 218 19.89 6.09 9.95
N GLY A 219 19.74 5.59 8.75
CA GLY A 219 20.84 5.36 7.80
C GLY A 219 21.30 6.61 7.05
N GLU A 220 20.57 7.68 7.15
CA GLU A 220 20.84 8.93 6.46
C GLU A 220 20.79 10.08 7.46
N GLY A 221 21.80 10.95 7.43
CA GLY A 221 21.79 12.21 8.18
C GLY A 221 20.68 13.18 7.71
N PHE A 222 19.47 12.66 7.40
CA PHE A 222 18.28 13.38 6.95
C PHE A 222 17.68 14.27 8.03
N ILE A 223 18.20 14.23 9.27
CA ILE A 223 17.74 15.01 10.43
C ILE A 223 18.16 16.49 10.33
N SER A 224 18.94 16.88 9.33
CA SER A 224 19.56 18.21 9.29
C SER A 224 18.70 19.31 8.62
N HIS A 225 17.59 19.02 7.98
CA HIS A 225 16.78 20.04 7.27
C HIS A 225 15.26 19.74 7.31
N ALA A 226 14.69 19.47 8.48
CA ALA A 226 13.24 19.46 8.68
C ALA A 226 12.87 20.52 9.70
#